data_fe31b8ab696e16267453e60db8a5b4d5
#
_entry.id   fe31b8ab696e16267453e60db8a5b4d5
#
_cell.length_a   1.000
_cell.length_b   1.000
_cell.length_c   1.000
_cell.angle_alpha   90.00
_cell.angle_beta   90.00
_cell.angle_gamma   90.00
#
_symmetry.space_group_name_H-M   'P 1'
#
loop_
_entity.id
_entity.type
_entity.pdbx_description
1 polymer ?
#
loop_
_entity_poly.entity_id
_entity_poly.type
_entity_poly.pdbx_seq_one_letter_code
_entity_poly.pdbx_strand_id
1 'polypeptide(L)'
;MYYKSVNMCYNAPISIGTFVFAAAVAVWIFNRTPALAVSFVAIALMQLVEYFIWMDQGCGTLNKVATASIRPTLALQPLLITLAVAYFRAGLLPRFIYIVLALYAGAKLVQRVVEVPKTYGTCTRPGKAGRLIWQDVPWKEPGATFNYYYPTMVLLFATMKPIIITWPLLILYSLTYQMSATPSVWCNTVNACAAWALVAA
;
A
#
# COMPACT_ATOMS: atom_id res chain seq x y z
N MET A 1 -0.57 18.82 -29.83
CA MET A 1 0.61 18.01 -29.50
C MET A 1 0.23 16.99 -28.45
N TYR A 2 -0.03 15.75 -28.84
CA TYR A 2 -0.31 14.66 -27.90
C TYR A 2 1.02 14.23 -27.27
N TYR A 3 1.25 14.57 -26.03
CA TYR A 3 2.30 13.94 -25.23
C TYR A 3 1.96 12.45 -25.09
N LYS A 4 2.69 11.61 -25.79
CA LYS A 4 2.75 10.18 -25.52
C LYS A 4 3.43 10.02 -24.15
N SER A 5 2.63 10.07 -23.06
CA SER A 5 3.14 9.84 -21.72
C SER A 5 3.57 8.38 -21.63
N VAL A 6 4.82 8.16 -21.26
CA VAL A 6 5.34 6.83 -20.91
C VAL A 6 4.55 6.34 -19.69
N ASN A 7 3.79 5.28 -19.90
CA ASN A 7 2.74 4.80 -19.00
C ASN A 7 3.32 3.94 -17.86
N MET A 8 3.29 4.47 -16.65
CA MET A 8 3.60 3.68 -15.46
C MET A 8 2.43 3.76 -14.46
N CYS A 9 1.83 2.63 -14.08
CA CYS A 9 0.64 2.50 -13.24
C CYS A 9 -0.60 3.27 -13.74
N TYR A 10 -0.80 3.27 -15.04
CA TYR A 10 -1.79 4.12 -15.70
C TYR A 10 -2.91 3.34 -16.36
N ASN A 11 -3.04 2.05 -16.04
CA ASN A 11 -4.10 1.22 -16.59
C ASN A 11 -4.34 -0.04 -15.76
N ALA A 12 -5.48 -0.68 -15.98
CA ALA A 12 -5.88 -1.90 -15.29
C ALA A 12 -4.86 -3.06 -15.42
N PRO A 13 -4.30 -3.38 -16.63
CA PRO A 13 -3.32 -4.45 -16.78
C PRO A 13 -2.07 -4.28 -15.91
N ILE A 14 -1.55 -3.06 -15.78
CA ILE A 14 -0.36 -2.80 -14.95
C ILE A 14 -0.69 -2.99 -13.47
N SER A 15 -1.83 -2.47 -13.00
CA SER A 15 -2.24 -2.62 -11.60
C SER A 15 -2.43 -4.08 -11.23
N ILE A 16 -3.16 -4.86 -12.03
CA ILE A 16 -3.34 -6.29 -11.74
C ILE A 16 -2.04 -7.08 -11.89
N GLY A 17 -1.20 -6.76 -12.89
CA GLY A 17 0.11 -7.38 -13.08
C GLY A 17 1.03 -7.15 -11.88
N THR A 18 1.07 -5.94 -11.33
CA THR A 18 1.82 -5.62 -10.10
C THR A 18 1.30 -6.41 -8.91
N PHE A 19 -0.02 -6.50 -8.73
CA PHE A 19 -0.61 -7.30 -7.66
C PHE A 19 -0.21 -8.78 -7.78
N VAL A 20 -0.38 -9.37 -8.96
CA VAL A 20 -0.06 -10.79 -9.21
C VAL A 20 1.43 -11.06 -9.03
N PHE A 21 2.31 -10.18 -9.50
CA PHE A 21 3.75 -10.30 -9.32
C PHE A 21 4.13 -10.26 -7.84
N ALA A 22 3.64 -9.28 -7.08
CA ALA A 22 3.92 -9.18 -5.65
C ALA A 22 3.37 -10.39 -4.87
N ALA A 23 2.20 -10.91 -5.23
CA ALA A 23 1.63 -12.11 -4.64
C ALA A 23 2.47 -13.36 -4.95
N ALA A 24 2.94 -13.52 -6.18
CA ALA A 24 3.82 -14.62 -6.58
C ALA A 24 5.15 -14.59 -5.81
N VAL A 25 5.76 -13.41 -5.69
CA VAL A 25 6.97 -13.22 -4.87
C VAL A 25 6.70 -13.57 -3.41
N ALA A 26 5.58 -13.12 -2.85
CA ALA A 26 5.20 -13.43 -1.48
C ALA A 26 5.09 -14.94 -1.24
N VAL A 27 4.46 -15.68 -2.15
CA VAL A 27 4.41 -17.16 -2.08
C VAL A 27 5.82 -17.75 -2.10
N TRP A 28 6.68 -17.27 -3.00
CA TRP A 28 8.05 -17.77 -3.14
C TRP A 28 8.90 -17.58 -1.87
N ILE A 29 8.83 -16.39 -1.25
CA ILE A 29 9.64 -16.07 -0.06
C ILE A 29 8.99 -16.52 1.26
N PHE A 30 7.75 -17.01 1.25
CA PHE A 30 6.97 -17.26 2.47
C PHE A 30 7.68 -18.18 3.46
N ASN A 31 8.28 -19.27 2.98
CA ASN A 31 8.97 -20.23 3.84
C ASN A 31 10.25 -19.68 4.50
N ARG A 32 10.85 -18.63 3.92
CA ARG A 32 12.08 -18.01 4.43
C ARG A 32 11.81 -16.75 5.25
N THR A 33 10.90 -15.93 4.77
CA THR A 33 10.59 -14.60 5.34
C THR A 33 9.08 -14.34 5.37
N PRO A 34 8.30 -15.10 6.19
CA PRO A 34 6.85 -15.05 6.15
C PRO A 34 6.26 -13.67 6.49
N ALA A 35 6.85 -12.92 7.43
CA ALA A 35 6.39 -11.57 7.76
C ALA A 35 6.55 -10.61 6.56
N LEU A 36 7.66 -10.73 5.83
CA LEU A 36 7.90 -9.94 4.62
C LEU A 36 6.93 -10.34 3.50
N ALA A 37 6.66 -11.65 3.34
CA ALA A 37 5.69 -12.15 2.37
C ALA A 37 4.29 -11.56 2.61
N VAL A 38 3.82 -11.57 3.87
CA VAL A 38 2.55 -10.93 4.25
C VAL A 38 2.60 -9.43 3.96
N SER A 39 3.74 -8.77 4.19
CA SER A 39 3.90 -7.35 3.91
C SER A 39 3.74 -7.02 2.42
N PHE A 40 4.30 -7.84 1.52
CA PHE A 40 4.13 -7.66 0.08
C PHE A 40 2.68 -7.78 -0.35
N VAL A 41 1.96 -8.79 0.14
CA VAL A 41 0.54 -8.96 -0.17
C VAL A 41 -0.26 -7.76 0.37
N ALA A 42 -0.03 -7.37 1.63
CA ALA A 42 -0.73 -6.26 2.24
C ALA A 42 -0.57 -4.96 1.44
N ILE A 43 0.66 -4.64 1.02
CA ILE A 43 0.94 -3.45 0.22
C ILE A 43 0.32 -3.56 -1.18
N ALA A 44 0.41 -4.73 -1.80
CA ALA A 44 -0.12 -4.97 -3.13
C ALA A 44 -1.66 -4.92 -3.22
N LEU A 45 -2.38 -5.08 -2.09
CA LEU A 45 -3.85 -4.92 -2.06
C LEU A 45 -4.29 -3.57 -2.65
N MET A 46 -3.49 -2.52 -2.51
CA MET A 46 -3.81 -1.22 -3.10
C MET A 46 -3.82 -1.27 -4.63
N GLN A 47 -2.99 -2.11 -5.25
CA GLN A 47 -2.97 -2.32 -6.69
C GLN A 47 -4.23 -3.03 -7.20
N LEU A 48 -4.78 -3.91 -6.37
CA LEU A 48 -6.07 -4.54 -6.67
C LEU A 48 -7.22 -3.52 -6.63
N VAL A 49 -7.21 -2.62 -5.65
CA VAL A 49 -8.17 -1.51 -5.57
C VAL A 49 -8.05 -0.60 -6.80
N GLU A 50 -6.84 -0.21 -7.18
CA GLU A 50 -6.59 0.60 -8.38
C GLU A 50 -7.04 -0.11 -9.67
N TYR A 51 -6.83 -1.43 -9.77
CA TYR A 51 -7.35 -2.21 -10.88
C TYR A 51 -8.84 -2.04 -11.07
N PHE A 52 -9.64 -2.17 -10.01
CA PHE A 52 -11.09 -1.99 -10.08
C PHE A 52 -11.50 -0.55 -10.43
N ILE A 53 -10.75 0.44 -9.95
CA ILE A 53 -10.96 1.84 -10.33
C ILE A 53 -10.73 2.03 -11.84
N TRP A 54 -9.66 1.42 -12.39
CA TRP A 54 -9.37 1.50 -13.82
C TRP A 54 -10.40 0.79 -14.70
N MET A 55 -11.02 -0.29 -14.20
CA MET A 55 -12.06 -1.02 -14.93
C MET A 55 -13.36 -0.24 -15.11
N ASP A 56 -13.60 0.79 -14.29
CA ASP A 56 -14.86 1.56 -14.31
C ASP A 56 -14.61 3.07 -14.24
N GLN A 57 -13.97 3.62 -15.29
CA GLN A 57 -13.69 5.05 -15.39
C GLN A 57 -14.94 5.89 -15.68
N GLY A 58 -16.07 5.26 -15.98
CA GLY A 58 -17.38 5.89 -16.12
C GLY A 58 -18.01 6.33 -14.80
N CYS A 59 -17.33 6.10 -13.66
CA CYS A 59 -17.88 6.43 -12.33
C CYS A 59 -19.11 5.58 -11.94
N GLY A 60 -19.15 4.34 -12.40
CA GLY A 60 -20.16 3.37 -12.01
C GLY A 60 -19.97 2.84 -10.59
N THR A 61 -20.70 1.82 -10.24
CA THR A 61 -20.72 1.25 -8.89
C THR A 61 -19.35 0.69 -8.50
N LEU A 62 -18.65 0.05 -9.44
CA LEU A 62 -17.35 -0.57 -9.18
C LEU A 62 -16.30 0.48 -8.77
N ASN A 63 -16.20 1.60 -9.51
CA ASN A 63 -15.31 2.70 -9.17
C ASN A 63 -15.63 3.31 -7.80
N LYS A 64 -16.91 3.56 -7.52
CA LYS A 64 -17.36 4.13 -6.23
C LYS A 64 -17.02 3.24 -5.05
N VAL A 65 -17.25 1.93 -5.16
CA VAL A 65 -16.90 0.95 -4.11
C VAL A 65 -15.38 0.89 -3.94
N ALA A 66 -14.64 0.79 -5.05
CA ALA A 66 -13.18 0.74 -5.00
C ALA A 66 -12.59 2.04 -4.43
N THR A 67 -13.11 3.21 -4.82
CA THR A 67 -12.72 4.51 -4.25
C THR A 67 -12.97 4.57 -2.74
N ALA A 68 -14.14 4.15 -2.29
CA ALA A 68 -14.48 4.12 -0.87
C ALA A 68 -13.60 3.13 -0.06
N SER A 69 -13.07 2.08 -0.71
CA SER A 69 -12.19 1.09 -0.08
C SER A 69 -10.72 1.55 0.07
N ILE A 70 -10.30 2.65 -0.56
CA ILE A 70 -8.91 3.15 -0.50
C ILE A 70 -8.46 3.34 0.96
N ARG A 71 -9.22 4.11 1.75
CA ARG A 71 -8.86 4.41 3.15
C ARG A 71 -8.83 3.18 4.05
N PRO A 72 -9.83 2.29 4.04
CA PRO A 72 -9.77 1.02 4.75
C PRO A 72 -8.60 0.15 4.33
N THR A 73 -8.31 0.04 3.03
CA THR A 73 -7.18 -0.75 2.52
C THR A 73 -5.83 -0.21 3.02
N LEU A 74 -5.62 1.12 2.99
CA LEU A 74 -4.43 1.74 3.55
C LEU A 74 -4.32 1.51 5.07
N ALA A 75 -5.44 1.52 5.80
CA ALA A 75 -5.43 1.24 7.23
C ALA A 75 -5.19 -0.25 7.55
N LEU A 76 -5.62 -1.15 6.68
CA LEU A 76 -5.41 -2.60 6.81
C LEU A 76 -3.94 -2.99 6.65
N GLN A 77 -3.17 -2.30 5.80
CA GLN A 77 -1.77 -2.64 5.52
C GLN A 77 -0.90 -2.66 6.79
N PRO A 78 -0.78 -1.58 7.59
CA PRO A 78 0.04 -1.61 8.80
C PRO A 78 -0.49 -2.60 9.84
N LEU A 79 -1.80 -2.86 9.89
CA LEU A 79 -2.35 -3.89 10.78
C LEU A 79 -1.84 -5.29 10.40
N LEU A 80 -1.96 -5.68 9.12
CA LEU A 80 -1.50 -6.99 8.67
C LEU A 80 0.01 -7.15 8.85
N ILE A 81 0.79 -6.12 8.57
CA ILE A 81 2.24 -6.15 8.71
C ILE A 81 2.65 -6.27 10.18
N THR A 82 2.05 -5.48 11.08
CA THR A 82 2.37 -5.56 12.52
C THR A 82 1.99 -6.91 13.11
N LEU A 83 0.83 -7.46 12.74
CA LEU A 83 0.42 -8.79 13.17
C LEU A 83 1.39 -9.86 12.67
N ALA A 84 1.80 -9.80 11.41
CA ALA A 84 2.78 -10.74 10.85
C ALA A 84 4.13 -10.64 11.56
N VAL A 85 4.65 -9.42 11.78
CA VAL A 85 5.91 -9.20 12.51
C VAL A 85 5.84 -9.75 13.92
N ALA A 86 4.73 -9.51 14.64
CA ALA A 86 4.52 -10.02 15.99
C ALA A 86 4.39 -11.55 16.04
N TYR A 87 3.64 -12.13 15.08
CA TYR A 87 3.38 -13.57 15.01
C TYR A 87 4.64 -14.35 14.69
N PHE A 88 5.33 -13.97 13.63
CA PHE A 88 6.55 -14.64 13.16
C PHE A 88 7.81 -14.21 13.92
N ARG A 89 7.71 -13.33 14.90
CA ARG A 89 8.85 -12.79 15.66
C ARG A 89 9.94 -12.17 14.77
N ALA A 90 9.51 -11.57 13.68
CA ALA A 90 10.40 -11.01 12.66
C ALA A 90 10.85 -9.56 12.97
N GLY A 91 10.56 -9.03 14.16
CA GLY A 91 10.92 -7.67 14.56
C GLY A 91 12.20 -7.60 15.38
N LEU A 92 12.84 -6.43 15.37
CA LEU A 92 13.96 -6.07 16.24
C LEU A 92 13.52 -5.59 17.62
N LEU A 93 12.30 -5.03 17.71
CA LEU A 93 11.73 -4.55 18.96
C LEU A 93 11.04 -5.68 19.73
N PRO A 94 10.83 -5.52 21.04
CA PRO A 94 10.03 -6.45 21.84
C PRO A 94 8.63 -6.69 21.25
N ARG A 95 8.16 -7.92 21.30
CA ARG A 95 6.89 -8.35 20.69
C ARG A 95 5.68 -7.50 21.14
N PHE A 96 5.66 -7.08 22.40
CA PHE A 96 4.55 -6.29 22.93
C PHE A 96 4.38 -4.94 22.18
N ILE A 97 5.48 -4.34 21.68
CA ILE A 97 5.42 -3.10 20.91
C ILE A 97 4.63 -3.31 19.62
N TYR A 98 4.89 -4.41 18.90
CA TYR A 98 4.13 -4.74 17.68
C TYR A 98 2.66 -5.05 17.98
N ILE A 99 2.36 -5.65 19.14
CA ILE A 99 0.97 -5.85 19.58
C ILE A 99 0.27 -4.51 19.82
N VAL A 100 0.92 -3.57 20.51
CA VAL A 100 0.38 -2.22 20.72
C VAL A 100 0.17 -1.49 19.38
N LEU A 101 1.13 -1.58 18.46
CA LEU A 101 0.99 -1.03 17.12
C LEU A 101 -0.15 -1.68 16.33
N ALA A 102 -0.35 -2.99 16.47
CA ALA A 102 -1.47 -3.70 15.84
C ALA A 102 -2.82 -3.24 16.40
N LEU A 103 -2.94 -3.06 17.71
CA LEU A 103 -4.15 -2.51 18.35
C LEU A 103 -4.44 -1.09 17.84
N TYR A 104 -3.42 -0.25 17.77
CA TYR A 104 -3.54 1.11 17.23
C TYR A 104 -3.97 1.09 15.75
N ALA A 105 -3.32 0.27 14.91
CA ALA A 105 -3.67 0.12 13.50
C ALA A 105 -5.09 -0.45 13.33
N GLY A 106 -5.50 -1.40 14.19
CA GLY A 106 -6.86 -1.93 14.22
C GLY A 106 -7.90 -0.87 14.55
N ALA A 107 -7.64 -0.03 15.55
CA ALA A 107 -8.52 1.10 15.88
C ALA A 107 -8.65 2.08 14.71
N LYS A 108 -7.54 2.35 13.99
CA LYS A 108 -7.57 3.18 12.77
C LYS A 108 -8.34 2.52 11.64
N LEU A 109 -8.22 1.20 11.46
CA LEU A 109 -9.02 0.48 10.46
C LEU A 109 -10.52 0.59 10.77
N VAL A 110 -10.94 0.36 12.02
CA VAL A 110 -12.35 0.51 12.44
C VAL A 110 -12.83 1.92 12.14
N GLN A 111 -12.06 2.94 12.51
CA GLN A 111 -12.39 4.34 12.21
C GLN A 111 -12.62 4.54 10.70
N ARG A 112 -11.73 4.03 9.83
CA ARG A 112 -11.84 4.20 8.37
C ARG A 112 -13.02 3.42 7.78
N VAL A 113 -13.31 2.24 8.31
CA VAL A 113 -14.51 1.47 7.88
C VAL A 113 -15.81 2.21 8.24
N VAL A 114 -15.89 2.79 9.42
CA VAL A 114 -17.06 3.59 9.86
C VAL A 114 -17.23 4.86 9.02
N GLU A 115 -16.14 5.40 8.46
CA GLU A 115 -16.18 6.58 7.57
C GLU A 115 -16.60 6.25 6.12
N VAL A 116 -16.57 4.97 5.69
CA VAL A 116 -16.91 4.55 4.32
C VAL A 116 -18.25 5.08 3.83
N PRO A 117 -19.36 5.03 4.60
CA PRO A 117 -20.64 5.57 4.14
C PRO A 117 -20.60 7.06 3.78
N LYS A 118 -19.69 7.83 4.40
CA LYS A 118 -19.53 9.28 4.14
C LYS A 118 -18.78 9.56 2.85
N THR A 119 -17.94 8.63 2.41
CA THR A 119 -17.12 8.73 1.20
C THR A 119 -17.72 7.97 0.02
N TYR A 120 -18.71 7.12 0.28
CA TYR A 120 -19.40 6.38 -0.76
C TYR A 120 -20.15 7.34 -1.71
N GLY A 121 -19.90 7.15 -3.01
CA GLY A 121 -20.49 7.98 -4.05
C GLY A 121 -19.47 8.88 -4.75
N THR A 122 -18.28 9.09 -4.16
CA THR A 122 -17.18 9.75 -4.85
C THR A 122 -16.50 8.80 -5.83
N CYS A 123 -15.84 9.35 -6.84
CA CYS A 123 -15.14 8.60 -7.87
C CYS A 123 -13.69 9.03 -7.97
N THR A 124 -12.80 8.09 -8.14
CA THR A 124 -11.42 8.34 -8.50
C THR A 124 -11.26 8.35 -10.02
N ARG A 125 -10.64 9.40 -10.55
CA ARG A 125 -10.42 9.58 -11.99
C ARG A 125 -8.94 9.86 -12.29
N PRO A 126 -8.47 9.59 -13.51
CA PRO A 126 -7.16 10.02 -13.94
C PRO A 126 -7.05 11.53 -13.95
N GLY A 127 -5.96 12.06 -13.41
CA GLY A 127 -5.61 13.46 -13.54
C GLY A 127 -4.96 13.77 -14.91
N LYS A 128 -4.53 15.03 -15.08
CA LYS A 128 -3.90 15.50 -16.32
C LYS A 128 -2.65 14.70 -16.74
N ALA A 129 -1.96 14.10 -15.78
CA ALA A 129 -0.77 13.27 -16.04
C ALA A 129 -1.13 11.80 -16.31
N GLY A 130 -2.40 11.43 -16.47
CA GLY A 130 -2.86 10.06 -16.66
C GLY A 130 -2.81 9.19 -15.41
N ARG A 131 -2.59 9.77 -14.22
CA ARG A 131 -2.49 9.07 -12.94
C ARG A 131 -3.80 9.19 -12.18
N LEU A 132 -4.19 8.14 -11.43
CA LEU A 132 -5.34 8.22 -10.54
C LEU A 132 -5.10 9.30 -9.47
N ILE A 133 -6.07 10.17 -9.31
CA ILE A 133 -6.10 11.13 -8.21
C ILE A 133 -7.08 10.62 -7.17
N TRP A 134 -6.57 10.20 -6.03
CA TRP A 134 -7.38 9.73 -4.91
C TRP A 134 -8.04 10.93 -4.23
N GLN A 135 -9.23 11.29 -4.66
CA GLN A 135 -9.92 12.50 -4.21
C GLN A 135 -10.30 12.46 -2.72
N ASP A 136 -10.51 11.26 -2.17
CA ASP A 136 -10.95 11.06 -0.80
C ASP A 136 -9.83 10.94 0.24
N VAL A 137 -8.58 11.11 -0.16
CA VAL A 137 -7.47 11.07 0.78
C VAL A 137 -6.92 12.47 0.96
N PRO A 138 -7.37 13.22 2.00
CA PRO A 138 -6.84 14.54 2.28
C PRO A 138 -5.39 14.42 2.75
N TRP A 139 -4.46 14.67 1.86
CA TRP A 139 -3.02 14.57 2.12
C TRP A 139 -2.51 15.59 3.12
N LYS A 140 -3.23 16.72 3.28
CA LYS A 140 -2.79 17.91 4.02
C LYS A 140 -3.55 18.17 5.31
N GLU A 141 -4.62 17.42 5.61
CA GLU A 141 -5.42 17.67 6.81
C GLU A 141 -4.83 17.01 8.05
N PRO A 142 -4.86 17.67 9.23
CA PRO A 142 -4.55 17.03 10.50
C PRO A 142 -5.45 15.79 10.70
N GLY A 143 -4.85 14.64 10.99
CA GLY A 143 -5.56 13.37 11.11
C GLY A 143 -5.73 12.59 9.79
N ALA A 144 -5.19 13.10 8.69
CA ALA A 144 -5.13 12.38 7.42
C ALA A 144 -4.54 10.99 7.62
N THR A 145 -4.99 10.04 6.80
CA THR A 145 -4.50 8.65 6.80
C THR A 145 -2.98 8.57 6.78
N PHE A 146 -2.32 9.51 6.12
CA PHE A 146 -0.86 9.58 6.02
C PHE A 146 -0.15 9.96 7.32
N ASN A 147 -0.77 10.72 8.22
CA ASN A 147 -0.13 11.14 9.47
C ASN A 147 0.16 9.97 10.41
N TYR A 148 -0.59 8.86 10.31
CA TYR A 148 -0.28 7.64 11.05
C TYR A 148 0.33 6.54 10.19
N TYR A 149 -0.10 6.44 8.91
CA TYR A 149 0.32 5.40 7.98
C TYR A 149 1.83 5.48 7.73
N TYR A 150 2.33 6.66 7.34
CA TYR A 150 3.74 6.86 7.02
C TYR A 150 4.68 6.53 8.18
N PRO A 151 4.56 7.13 9.38
CA PRO A 151 5.47 6.82 10.47
C PRO A 151 5.37 5.36 10.94
N THR A 152 4.18 4.76 10.87
CA THR A 152 4.01 3.35 11.21
C THR A 152 4.74 2.45 10.21
N MET A 153 4.61 2.70 8.91
CA MET A 153 5.30 1.92 7.87
C MET A 153 6.82 2.10 7.95
N VAL A 154 7.30 3.33 8.21
CA VAL A 154 8.73 3.60 8.44
C VAL A 154 9.25 2.78 9.61
N LEU A 155 8.55 2.81 10.75
CA LEU A 155 8.94 2.04 11.93
C LEU A 155 8.97 0.53 11.64
N LEU A 156 7.95 0.01 10.95
CA LEU A 156 7.86 -1.41 10.60
C LEU A 156 9.03 -1.83 9.72
N PHE A 157 9.29 -1.12 8.63
CA PHE A 157 10.40 -1.47 7.72
C PHE A 157 11.77 -1.25 8.35
N ALA A 158 11.94 -0.24 9.21
CA ALA A 158 13.19 -0.02 9.93
C ALA A 158 13.50 -1.11 10.96
N THR A 159 12.48 -1.78 11.49
CA THR A 159 12.62 -2.74 12.59
C THR A 159 12.30 -4.19 12.21
N MET A 160 11.89 -4.47 10.96
CA MET A 160 11.59 -5.82 10.49
C MET A 160 12.84 -6.51 9.92
N LYS A 161 12.98 -7.80 10.20
CA LYS A 161 14.02 -8.67 9.62
C LYS A 161 13.51 -9.35 8.34
N PRO A 162 14.38 -9.65 7.37
CA PRO A 162 15.80 -9.33 7.31
C PRO A 162 16.07 -7.88 6.87
N ILE A 163 16.95 -7.20 7.59
CA ILE A 163 17.25 -5.77 7.38
C ILE A 163 17.74 -5.49 5.95
N ILE A 164 18.51 -6.39 5.37
CA ILE A 164 19.05 -6.24 4.01
C ILE A 164 17.94 -6.08 2.95
N ILE A 165 16.75 -6.61 3.21
CA ILE A 165 15.61 -6.47 2.31
C ILE A 165 14.77 -5.25 2.69
N THR A 166 14.53 -5.04 3.98
CA THR A 166 13.58 -4.03 4.45
C THR A 166 14.13 -2.60 4.40
N TRP A 167 15.44 -2.40 4.53
CA TRP A 167 16.02 -1.06 4.43
C TRP A 167 15.98 -0.45 3.03
N PRO A 168 16.30 -1.17 1.94
CA PRO A 168 16.03 -0.66 0.60
C PRO A 168 14.55 -0.29 0.37
N LEU A 169 13.61 -1.09 0.91
CA LEU A 169 12.19 -0.78 0.90
C LEU A 169 11.90 0.54 1.61
N LEU A 170 12.49 0.73 2.79
CA LEU A 170 12.33 1.96 3.57
C LEU A 170 12.86 3.18 2.82
N ILE A 171 14.03 3.08 2.19
CA ILE A 171 14.64 4.16 1.41
C ILE A 171 13.73 4.51 0.23
N LEU A 172 13.30 3.52 -0.57
CA LEU A 172 12.41 3.73 -1.70
C LEU A 172 11.06 4.33 -1.25
N TYR A 173 10.52 3.84 -0.15
CA TYR A 173 9.29 4.38 0.44
C TYR A 173 9.44 5.85 0.84
N SER A 174 10.55 6.20 1.49
CA SER A 174 10.82 7.57 1.94
C SER A 174 11.03 8.52 0.77
N LEU A 175 11.74 8.09 -0.28
CA LEU A 175 11.93 8.86 -1.50
C LEU A 175 10.61 9.11 -2.23
N THR A 176 9.75 8.09 -2.35
CA THR A 176 8.45 8.24 -3.01
C THR A 176 7.51 9.17 -2.24
N TYR A 177 7.58 9.18 -0.92
CA TYR A 177 6.82 10.10 -0.09
C TYR A 177 7.26 11.55 -0.26
N GLN A 178 8.58 11.81 -0.26
CA GLN A 178 9.12 13.17 -0.42
C GLN A 178 8.82 13.78 -1.79
N MET A 179 8.78 12.97 -2.83
CA MET A 179 8.47 13.43 -4.20
C MET A 179 7.02 13.89 -4.36
N SER A 180 6.20 13.92 -3.29
CA SER A 180 4.74 14.12 -3.36
C SER A 180 4.13 13.31 -4.52
N ALA A 181 4.86 12.28 -4.89
CA ALA A 181 4.54 11.47 -6.02
C ALA A 181 3.24 10.79 -5.68
N THR A 182 2.31 11.12 -6.45
CA THR A 182 1.02 10.50 -6.55
C THR A 182 1.14 8.97 -6.41
N PRO A 183 0.10 8.32 -5.92
CA PRO A 183 0.02 6.86 -5.69
C PRO A 183 0.61 5.97 -6.77
N SER A 184 0.69 6.46 -7.99
CA SER A 184 1.19 5.70 -9.15
C SER A 184 2.71 5.43 -9.17
N VAL A 185 3.53 6.13 -8.38
CA VAL A 185 4.94 5.76 -8.18
C VAL A 185 5.04 4.51 -7.30
N TRP A 186 4.01 4.28 -6.51
CA TRP A 186 3.91 3.15 -5.59
C TRP A 186 3.96 1.79 -6.29
N CYS A 187 3.36 1.62 -7.48
CA CYS A 187 3.44 0.39 -8.26
C CYS A 187 4.88 0.02 -8.62
N ASN A 188 5.66 1.00 -9.09
CA ASN A 188 7.05 0.76 -9.44
C ASN A 188 7.87 0.40 -8.20
N THR A 189 7.58 1.08 -7.08
CA THR A 189 8.23 0.78 -5.81
C THR A 189 7.93 -0.64 -5.37
N VAL A 190 6.66 -1.08 -5.41
CA VAL A 190 6.27 -2.45 -5.07
C VAL A 190 6.97 -3.48 -5.97
N ASN A 191 7.01 -3.25 -7.29
CA ASN A 191 7.68 -4.14 -8.22
C ASN A 191 9.19 -4.20 -8.00
N ALA A 192 9.86 -3.05 -7.80
CA ALA A 192 11.29 -3.01 -7.51
C ALA A 192 11.63 -3.73 -6.20
N CYS A 193 10.80 -3.53 -5.18
CA CYS A 193 10.93 -4.19 -3.90
C CYS A 193 10.72 -5.70 -4.00
N ALA A 194 9.73 -6.13 -4.76
CA ALA A 194 9.46 -7.55 -4.99
C ALA A 194 10.61 -8.21 -5.77
N ALA A 195 11.13 -7.54 -6.82
CA ALA A 195 12.30 -8.03 -7.56
C ALA A 195 13.54 -8.12 -6.66
N TRP A 196 13.78 -7.12 -5.80
CA TRP A 196 14.88 -7.18 -4.83
C TRP A 196 14.73 -8.33 -3.84
N ALA A 197 13.51 -8.57 -3.33
CA ALA A 197 13.27 -9.67 -2.40
C ALA A 197 13.51 -11.04 -3.03
N LEU A 198 13.28 -11.23 -4.34
CA LEU A 198 13.62 -12.48 -5.05
C LEU A 198 15.13 -12.76 -5.05
N VAL A 199 15.95 -11.72 -5.10
CA VAL A 199 17.42 -11.85 -5.17
C VAL A 199 18.03 -11.98 -3.77
N ALA A 200 17.44 -11.31 -2.77
CA ALA A 200 18.02 -11.18 -1.43
C ALA A 200 17.45 -12.16 -0.39
N ALA A 201 16.35 -12.87 -0.70
CA ALA A 201 15.73 -13.88 0.18
C ALA A 201 16.15 -15.30 -0.18
#